data_36de069c73c99e4647341885acf7fba5
#
_entry.id   36de069c73c99e4647341885acf7fba5
#
_cell.length_a   1.000
_cell.length_b   1.000
_cell.length_c   1.000
_cell.angle_alpha   90.00
_cell.angle_beta   90.00
_cell.angle_gamma   90.00
#
_symmetry.space_group_name_H-M   'P 1'
#
loop_
_entity.id
_entity.type
_entity.pdbx_description
1 polymer ?
#
loop_
_entity_poly.entity_id
_entity_poly.type
_entity_poly.pdbx_seq_one_letter_code
_entity_poly.pdbx_strand_id
1 'polypeptide(L)'
;MKINLKVWRQKNAESKGRFENYVVDDIHEDTSFLEMFDILNERLVAEGKEAIVFDHDCREGICGMCSMTINGIPHGPERKTTVCQLHMRKFKDGDTIVVEPWRAGPFPVKQDLVVSRDAFEQIQQAGGFISIRTGAPQDANAIPISKEISDKSMDAAQCIGCGACVAACPNAAAMLFTSAKVSHLNYLPQGAPEKDRRVIAMVEKMNELGFGNCTNYGECQGVCPKGITLDMIAKMNRDYAVAKAKQAVGAL
;
A
#
# COMPACT_ATOMS: atom_id res chain seq x y z
N MET A 1 -25.13 -6.71 15.78
CA MET A 1 -24.57 -8.01 15.36
C MET A 1 -23.48 -8.46 16.31
N LYS A 2 -23.28 -9.78 16.40
CA LYS A 2 -22.22 -10.41 17.19
C LYS A 2 -21.16 -10.96 16.24
N ILE A 3 -19.90 -10.66 16.46
CA ILE A 3 -18.77 -11.07 15.62
C ILE A 3 -17.75 -11.82 16.47
N ASN A 4 -17.27 -12.95 15.95
CA ASN A 4 -16.16 -13.68 16.52
C ASN A 4 -14.88 -13.26 15.78
N LEU A 5 -13.88 -12.77 16.49
CA LEU A 5 -12.60 -12.35 15.93
C LEU A 5 -11.51 -13.34 16.31
N LYS A 6 -10.69 -13.72 15.34
CA LYS A 6 -9.44 -14.44 15.54
C LYS A 6 -8.30 -13.54 15.10
N VAL A 7 -7.67 -12.86 16.06
CA VAL A 7 -6.71 -11.78 15.81
C VAL A 7 -5.30 -12.25 16.11
N TRP A 8 -4.36 -11.92 15.22
CA TRP A 8 -2.95 -12.14 15.46
C TRP A 8 -2.43 -11.19 16.53
N ARG A 9 -1.75 -11.77 17.55
CA ARG A 9 -1.11 -11.03 18.63
C ARG A 9 0.37 -11.37 18.64
N GLN A 10 1.20 -10.33 18.72
CA GLN A 10 2.65 -10.46 18.75
C GLN A 10 3.25 -9.25 19.48
N LYS A 11 4.00 -9.50 20.54
CA LYS A 11 4.50 -8.45 21.44
C LYS A 11 5.52 -7.52 20.77
N ASN A 12 6.39 -8.06 19.93
CA ASN A 12 7.43 -7.33 19.18
C ASN A 12 7.92 -8.18 18.00
N ALA A 13 8.83 -7.63 17.19
CA ALA A 13 9.38 -8.30 16.01
C ALA A 13 10.08 -9.65 16.32
N GLU A 14 10.65 -9.80 17.51
CA GLU A 14 11.46 -10.96 17.92
C GLU A 14 10.60 -12.05 18.57
N SER A 15 9.41 -11.69 19.07
CA SER A 15 8.54 -12.63 19.76
C SER A 15 7.76 -13.49 18.78
N LYS A 16 7.45 -14.72 19.21
CA LYS A 16 6.58 -15.62 18.48
C LYS A 16 5.12 -15.18 18.63
N GLY A 17 4.47 -14.83 17.52
CA GLY A 17 3.06 -14.45 17.53
C GLY A 17 2.13 -15.66 17.64
N ARG A 18 0.87 -15.39 18.02
CA ARG A 18 -0.21 -16.38 18.10
C ARG A 18 -1.55 -15.73 17.78
N PHE A 19 -2.54 -16.55 17.45
CA PHE A 19 -3.91 -16.08 17.35
C PHE A 19 -4.58 -16.09 18.72
N GLU A 20 -5.36 -15.05 18.99
CA GLU A 20 -6.26 -14.96 20.13
C GLU A 20 -7.69 -14.74 19.66
N ASN A 21 -8.65 -15.28 20.40
CA ASN A 21 -10.07 -15.19 20.05
C ASN A 21 -10.76 -14.14 20.93
N TYR A 22 -11.59 -13.32 20.28
CA TYR A 22 -12.40 -12.29 20.91
C TYR A 22 -13.84 -12.37 20.41
N VAL A 23 -14.76 -11.88 21.20
CA VAL A 23 -16.16 -11.74 20.80
C VAL A 23 -16.54 -10.27 20.96
N VAL A 24 -17.06 -9.71 19.90
CA VAL A 24 -17.60 -8.34 19.90
C VAL A 24 -19.09 -8.43 19.59
N ASP A 25 -19.90 -7.99 20.51
CA ASP A 25 -21.36 -7.98 20.40
C ASP A 25 -21.88 -6.54 20.35
N ASP A 26 -23.15 -6.40 20.04
CA ASP A 26 -23.84 -5.11 19.96
C ASP A 26 -23.22 -4.13 18.94
N ILE A 27 -22.71 -4.67 17.83
CA ILE A 27 -22.13 -3.89 16.73
C ILE A 27 -23.23 -3.55 15.72
N HIS A 28 -23.35 -2.26 15.39
CA HIS A 28 -24.24 -1.81 14.31
C HIS A 28 -23.63 -2.15 12.94
N GLU A 29 -24.47 -2.42 11.95
CA GLU A 29 -24.01 -2.78 10.60
C GLU A 29 -23.26 -1.66 9.87
N ASP A 30 -23.53 -0.40 10.21
CA ASP A 30 -22.86 0.77 9.66
C ASP A 30 -21.58 1.17 10.39
N THR A 31 -21.24 0.48 11.48
CA THR A 31 -19.94 0.65 12.16
C THR A 31 -18.80 0.29 11.21
N SER A 32 -17.75 1.10 11.16
CA SER A 32 -16.55 0.75 10.38
C SER A 32 -15.76 -0.38 11.06
N PHE A 33 -14.97 -1.10 10.29
CA PHE A 33 -14.14 -2.19 10.82
C PHE A 33 -13.13 -1.70 11.88
N LEU A 34 -12.58 -0.49 11.72
CA LEU A 34 -11.69 0.10 12.73
C LEU A 34 -12.43 0.51 13.99
N GLU A 35 -13.62 1.06 13.87
CA GLU A 35 -14.45 1.44 15.02
C GLU A 35 -14.86 0.19 15.83
N MET A 36 -15.15 -0.93 15.18
CA MET A 36 -15.36 -2.20 15.87
C MET A 36 -14.11 -2.62 16.68
N PHE A 37 -12.89 -2.38 16.17
CA PHE A 37 -11.65 -2.60 16.92
C PHE A 37 -11.48 -1.61 18.09
N ASP A 38 -11.89 -0.35 17.92
CA ASP A 38 -11.89 0.64 19.02
C ASP A 38 -12.81 0.17 20.16
N ILE A 39 -14.04 -0.26 19.84
CA ILE A 39 -15.00 -0.79 20.83
C ILE A 39 -14.40 -2.01 21.56
N LEU A 40 -13.77 -2.93 20.82
CA LEU A 40 -13.09 -4.08 21.43
C LEU A 40 -11.97 -3.64 22.37
N ASN A 41 -11.12 -2.71 21.93
CA ASN A 41 -10.00 -2.23 22.71
C ASN A 41 -10.44 -1.50 23.99
N GLU A 42 -11.51 -0.70 23.93
CA GLU A 42 -12.09 -0.06 25.12
C GLU A 42 -12.54 -1.10 26.14
N ARG A 43 -13.19 -2.18 25.69
CA ARG A 43 -13.59 -3.29 26.58
C ARG A 43 -12.38 -4.01 27.19
N LEU A 44 -11.35 -4.30 26.37
CA LEU A 44 -10.13 -4.93 26.86
C LEU A 44 -9.43 -4.10 27.93
N VAL A 45 -9.30 -2.80 27.72
CA VAL A 45 -8.69 -1.86 28.67
C VAL A 45 -9.53 -1.79 29.96
N ALA A 46 -10.84 -1.71 29.85
CA ALA A 46 -11.74 -1.72 31.02
C ALA A 46 -11.64 -3.01 31.85
N GLU A 47 -11.32 -4.14 31.20
CA GLU A 47 -11.05 -5.43 31.84
C GLU A 47 -9.60 -5.59 32.36
N GLY A 48 -8.74 -4.57 32.22
CA GLY A 48 -7.33 -4.61 32.60
C GLY A 48 -6.47 -5.47 31.67
N LYS A 49 -6.92 -5.73 30.45
CA LYS A 49 -6.20 -6.47 29.40
C LYS A 49 -5.48 -5.54 28.44
N GLU A 50 -4.44 -6.06 27.77
CA GLU A 50 -3.72 -5.31 26.75
C GLU A 50 -4.59 -5.10 25.48
N ALA A 51 -4.70 -3.86 25.04
CA ALA A 51 -5.33 -3.51 23.77
C ALA A 51 -4.62 -4.17 22.58
N ILE A 52 -5.35 -4.38 21.50
CA ILE A 52 -4.78 -4.82 20.22
C ILE A 52 -4.15 -3.61 19.54
N VAL A 53 -2.88 -3.72 19.15
CA VAL A 53 -2.15 -2.64 18.46
C VAL A 53 -2.40 -2.74 16.95
N PHE A 54 -2.91 -1.67 16.37
CA PHE A 54 -3.12 -1.54 14.93
C PHE A 54 -2.90 -0.10 14.47
N ASP A 55 -2.45 0.07 13.23
CA ASP A 55 -2.24 1.39 12.65
C ASP A 55 -3.55 2.00 12.13
N HIS A 56 -3.76 3.25 12.43
CA HIS A 56 -4.82 4.09 11.88
C HIS A 56 -4.40 5.56 11.94
N ASP A 57 -4.97 6.38 11.04
CA ASP A 57 -4.73 7.82 11.03
C ASP A 57 -5.94 8.57 10.44
N CYS A 58 -6.00 8.79 9.13
CA CYS A 58 -7.03 9.62 8.49
C CYS A 58 -8.46 9.12 8.67
N ARG A 59 -8.69 7.81 8.72
CA ARG A 59 -10.00 7.14 8.71
C ARG A 59 -10.90 7.50 7.50
N GLU A 60 -10.29 8.06 6.44
CA GLU A 60 -10.95 8.51 5.21
C GLU A 60 -10.46 7.76 3.95
N GLY A 61 -9.65 6.72 4.12
CA GLY A 61 -9.15 5.93 3.00
C GLY A 61 -8.05 6.59 2.16
N ILE A 62 -7.30 7.56 2.71
CA ILE A 62 -6.30 8.35 1.96
C ILE A 62 -4.87 8.23 2.47
N CYS A 63 -4.62 7.83 3.72
CA CYS A 63 -3.27 7.79 4.29
C CYS A 63 -2.53 6.46 4.11
N GLY A 64 -3.23 5.35 3.86
CA GLY A 64 -2.65 4.02 3.71
C GLY A 64 -2.17 3.35 5.02
N MET A 65 -2.48 3.91 6.20
CA MET A 65 -1.98 3.39 7.48
C MET A 65 -2.73 2.15 7.98
N CYS A 66 -4.05 2.07 7.80
CA CYS A 66 -4.90 0.99 8.31
C CYS A 66 -4.66 -0.36 7.59
N SER A 67 -3.48 -0.92 7.79
CA SER A 67 -2.98 -2.10 7.08
C SER A 67 -3.27 -3.38 7.84
N MET A 68 -4.22 -4.19 7.38
CA MET A 68 -4.46 -5.53 7.90
C MET A 68 -5.08 -6.45 6.86
N THR A 69 -4.83 -7.75 7.01
CA THR A 69 -5.43 -8.80 6.21
C THR A 69 -6.66 -9.34 6.95
N ILE A 70 -7.79 -9.34 6.29
CA ILE A 70 -9.08 -9.78 6.82
C ILE A 70 -9.53 -11.01 6.03
N ASN A 71 -9.67 -12.14 6.68
CA ASN A 71 -9.98 -13.43 6.05
C ASN A 71 -9.07 -13.76 4.85
N GLY A 72 -7.78 -13.48 4.98
CA GLY A 72 -6.78 -13.73 3.94
C GLY A 72 -6.72 -12.68 2.81
N ILE A 73 -7.55 -11.66 2.85
CA ILE A 73 -7.61 -10.60 1.81
C ILE A 73 -7.10 -9.29 2.40
N PRO A 74 -6.04 -8.68 1.83
CA PRO A 74 -5.59 -7.35 2.21
C PRO A 74 -6.72 -6.32 2.09
N HIS A 75 -6.97 -5.56 3.15
CA HIS A 75 -8.09 -4.62 3.33
C HIS A 75 -9.50 -5.26 3.41
N GLY A 76 -9.63 -6.59 3.31
CA GLY A 76 -10.92 -7.27 3.45
C GLY A 76 -11.66 -7.50 2.12
N PRO A 77 -12.94 -7.92 2.19
CA PRO A 77 -13.67 -8.46 1.05
C PRO A 77 -14.14 -7.40 0.04
N GLU A 78 -14.18 -6.13 0.42
CA GLU A 78 -14.71 -5.07 -0.45
C GLU A 78 -13.62 -4.51 -1.36
N ARG A 79 -13.87 -4.55 -2.67
CA ARG A 79 -12.91 -4.04 -3.67
C ARG A 79 -12.79 -2.52 -3.61
N LYS A 80 -11.61 -1.99 -3.92
CA LYS A 80 -11.30 -0.55 -3.94
C LYS A 80 -11.61 0.15 -2.62
N THR A 81 -11.45 -0.58 -1.50
CA THR A 81 -11.81 -0.11 -0.17
C THR A 81 -10.63 -0.35 0.78
N THR A 82 -10.38 0.59 1.67
CA THR A 82 -9.43 0.45 2.78
C THR A 82 -10.14 -0.06 4.02
N VAL A 83 -9.40 -0.61 5.00
CA VAL A 83 -10.00 -1.14 6.24
C VAL A 83 -10.83 -0.09 6.98
N CYS A 84 -10.40 1.17 6.99
CA CYS A 84 -11.14 2.25 7.66
C CYS A 84 -12.47 2.62 6.96
N GLN A 85 -12.66 2.18 5.73
CA GLN A 85 -13.89 2.38 4.95
C GLN A 85 -14.70 1.09 4.79
N LEU A 86 -14.19 -0.03 5.30
CA LEU A 86 -14.90 -1.30 5.34
C LEU A 86 -15.92 -1.26 6.49
N HIS A 87 -17.19 -1.53 6.20
CA HIS A 87 -18.27 -1.50 7.20
C HIS A 87 -18.72 -2.91 7.58
N MET A 88 -19.25 -3.05 8.80
CA MET A 88 -19.62 -4.35 9.37
C MET A 88 -20.77 -5.02 8.62
N ARG A 89 -21.61 -4.29 7.87
CA ARG A 89 -22.64 -4.84 6.98
C ARG A 89 -22.11 -5.78 5.87
N LYS A 90 -20.79 -5.81 5.66
CA LYS A 90 -20.14 -6.78 4.74
C LYS A 90 -19.95 -8.17 5.36
N PHE A 91 -20.27 -8.31 6.64
CA PHE A 91 -20.20 -9.55 7.41
C PHE A 91 -21.58 -9.90 7.94
N LYS A 92 -21.76 -11.16 8.36
CA LYS A 92 -23.02 -11.65 8.91
C LYS A 92 -22.91 -11.80 10.42
N ASP A 93 -24.05 -11.73 11.07
CA ASP A 93 -24.17 -12.05 12.50
C ASP A 93 -23.65 -13.47 12.77
N GLY A 94 -22.77 -13.59 13.76
CA GLY A 94 -22.12 -14.86 14.11
C GLY A 94 -20.86 -15.21 13.30
N ASP A 95 -20.50 -14.44 12.28
CA ASP A 95 -19.30 -14.71 11.50
C ASP A 95 -18.04 -14.78 12.37
N THR A 96 -17.09 -15.63 11.93
CA THR A 96 -15.73 -15.63 12.47
C THR A 96 -14.79 -14.96 11.47
N ILE A 97 -14.16 -13.86 11.90
CA ILE A 97 -13.26 -13.06 11.07
C ILE A 97 -11.83 -13.24 11.56
N VAL A 98 -10.95 -13.67 10.66
CA VAL A 98 -9.51 -13.80 10.93
C VAL A 98 -8.80 -12.50 10.53
N VAL A 99 -8.04 -11.91 11.45
CA VAL A 99 -7.32 -10.66 11.24
C VAL A 99 -5.84 -10.85 11.49
N GLU A 100 -5.02 -10.46 10.52
CA GLU A 100 -3.58 -10.64 10.51
C GLU A 100 -2.86 -9.37 10.03
N PRO A 101 -1.58 -9.16 10.42
CA PRO A 101 -0.74 -8.13 9.81
C PRO A 101 -0.41 -8.49 8.35
N TRP A 102 0.18 -7.54 7.60
CA TRP A 102 0.80 -7.87 6.32
C TRP A 102 1.88 -8.94 6.51
N ARG A 103 1.78 -10.05 5.77
CA ARG A 103 2.77 -11.13 5.83
C ARG A 103 3.69 -11.09 4.62
N ALA A 104 4.66 -10.20 4.67
CA ALA A 104 5.67 -10.07 3.63
C ALA A 104 7.05 -9.83 4.28
N GLY A 105 8.09 -10.48 3.79
CA GLY A 105 9.44 -10.35 4.33
C GLY A 105 9.91 -8.90 4.50
N PRO A 106 9.71 -8.02 3.48
CA PRO A 106 10.08 -6.62 3.58
C PRO A 106 9.22 -5.77 4.55
N PHE A 107 8.16 -6.34 5.13
CA PHE A 107 7.29 -5.71 6.11
C PHE A 107 7.32 -6.46 7.44
N PRO A 108 8.41 -6.40 8.21
CA PRO A 108 8.48 -7.07 9.50
C PRO A 108 7.41 -6.54 10.46
N VAL A 109 6.82 -7.45 11.23
CA VAL A 109 5.82 -7.09 12.25
C VAL A 109 6.53 -6.37 13.38
N LYS A 110 6.03 -5.18 13.73
CA LYS A 110 6.49 -4.40 14.90
C LYS A 110 5.77 -4.86 16.17
N GLN A 111 4.44 -4.91 16.12
CA GLN A 111 3.58 -5.39 17.21
C GLN A 111 2.18 -5.69 16.66
N ASP A 112 1.59 -6.79 17.06
CA ASP A 112 0.25 -7.25 16.69
C ASP A 112 -0.03 -7.14 15.17
N LEU A 113 -0.82 -6.14 14.76
CA LEU A 113 -1.21 -5.90 13.37
C LEU A 113 -0.33 -4.83 12.67
N VAL A 114 0.60 -4.21 13.42
CA VAL A 114 1.48 -3.15 12.92
C VAL A 114 2.72 -3.73 12.28
N VAL A 115 3.03 -3.29 11.07
CA VAL A 115 4.25 -3.67 10.33
C VAL A 115 5.11 -2.46 9.99
N SER A 116 6.43 -2.67 9.83
CA SER A 116 7.29 -1.62 9.26
C SER A 116 7.09 -1.53 7.76
N ARG A 117 6.98 -0.29 7.26
CA ARG A 117 6.98 0.02 5.83
C ARG A 117 8.20 0.84 5.42
N ASP A 118 9.26 0.81 6.23
CA ASP A 118 10.50 1.55 5.98
C ASP A 118 11.10 1.23 4.60
N ALA A 119 10.89 0.00 4.09
CA ALA A 119 11.29 -0.38 2.74
C ALA A 119 10.59 0.45 1.64
N PHE A 120 9.32 0.81 1.82
CA PHE A 120 8.62 1.69 0.88
C PHE A 120 9.15 3.11 0.91
N GLU A 121 9.45 3.63 2.11
CA GLU A 121 10.04 4.95 2.27
C GLU A 121 11.40 5.04 1.57
N GLN A 122 12.24 4.01 1.69
CA GLN A 122 13.55 3.94 1.02
C GLN A 122 13.40 3.91 -0.50
N ILE A 123 12.42 3.18 -1.06
CA ILE A 123 12.14 3.22 -2.51
C ILE A 123 11.74 4.64 -2.93
N GLN A 124 10.88 5.29 -2.15
CA GLN A 124 10.41 6.65 -2.46
C GLN A 124 11.55 7.66 -2.37
N GLN A 125 12.42 7.58 -1.37
CA GLN A 125 13.60 8.42 -1.22
C GLN A 125 14.59 8.25 -2.38
N ALA A 126 14.66 7.08 -2.99
CA ALA A 126 15.57 6.82 -4.12
C ALA A 126 15.24 7.61 -5.40
N GLY A 127 13.98 8.03 -5.59
CA GLY A 127 13.60 8.76 -6.81
C GLY A 127 12.17 9.28 -6.87
N GLY A 128 11.37 9.05 -5.83
CA GLY A 128 9.96 9.45 -5.75
C GLY A 128 9.75 10.96 -5.53
N PHE A 129 10.57 11.79 -6.13
CA PHE A 129 10.56 13.25 -5.98
C PHE A 129 10.88 13.95 -7.31
N ILE A 130 10.71 15.25 -7.33
CA ILE A 130 11.09 16.15 -8.43
C ILE A 130 12.06 17.18 -7.89
N SER A 131 13.22 17.35 -8.56
CA SER A 131 14.18 18.41 -8.23
C SER A 131 13.65 19.79 -8.62
N ILE A 132 14.09 20.82 -7.89
CA ILE A 132 13.73 22.21 -8.14
C ILE A 132 14.21 22.62 -9.53
N ARG A 133 13.32 23.18 -10.35
CA ARG A 133 13.67 23.82 -11.63
C ARG A 133 14.07 25.27 -11.38
N THR A 134 15.21 25.65 -11.96
CA THR A 134 15.75 27.01 -11.86
C THR A 134 15.60 27.82 -13.15
N GLY A 135 14.95 27.27 -14.18
CA GLY A 135 14.71 27.96 -15.46
C GLY A 135 13.49 28.90 -15.41
N ALA A 136 13.30 29.64 -16.50
CA ALA A 136 12.12 30.50 -16.68
C ALA A 136 10.82 29.66 -16.69
N PRO A 137 9.68 30.22 -16.23
CA PRO A 137 8.39 29.60 -16.34
C PRO A 137 8.00 29.43 -17.82
N GLN A 138 7.22 28.40 -18.10
CA GLN A 138 6.64 28.23 -19.45
C GLN A 138 5.54 29.26 -19.70
N ASP A 139 5.25 29.51 -21.01
CA ASP A 139 4.10 30.30 -21.40
C ASP A 139 2.82 29.77 -20.72
N ALA A 140 1.99 30.67 -20.22
CA ALA A 140 0.74 30.30 -19.54
C ALA A 140 -0.24 29.52 -20.44
N ASN A 141 -0.16 29.70 -21.75
CA ASN A 141 -0.97 28.98 -22.73
C ASN A 141 -0.31 27.68 -23.27
N ALA A 142 0.90 27.34 -22.81
CA ALA A 142 1.56 26.10 -23.21
C ALA A 142 0.79 24.86 -22.69
N ILE A 143 0.63 23.87 -23.56
CA ILE A 143 0.07 22.54 -23.22
C ILE A 143 1.20 21.53 -23.28
N PRO A 144 1.96 21.34 -22.17
CA PRO A 144 3.17 20.49 -22.16
C PRO A 144 2.90 19.00 -22.39
N ILE A 145 1.70 18.52 -22.02
CA ILE A 145 1.25 17.12 -22.20
C ILE A 145 -0.23 17.10 -22.57
N SER A 146 -0.67 16.02 -23.23
CA SER A 146 -2.09 15.81 -23.48
C SER A 146 -2.87 15.52 -22.21
N LYS A 147 -4.20 15.78 -22.22
CA LYS A 147 -5.10 15.41 -21.12
C LYS A 147 -5.00 13.92 -20.77
N GLU A 148 -4.95 13.05 -21.78
CA GLU A 148 -4.83 11.60 -21.57
C GLU A 148 -3.59 11.22 -20.78
N ILE A 149 -2.45 11.84 -21.06
CA ILE A 149 -1.20 11.60 -20.32
C ILE A 149 -1.32 12.14 -18.90
N SER A 150 -1.93 13.31 -18.73
CA SER A 150 -2.20 13.89 -17.41
C SER A 150 -3.10 12.97 -16.58
N ASP A 151 -4.17 12.45 -17.14
CA ASP A 151 -5.09 11.54 -16.46
C ASP A 151 -4.36 10.27 -16.00
N LYS A 152 -3.54 9.65 -16.85
CA LYS A 152 -2.70 8.49 -16.48
C LYS A 152 -1.73 8.81 -15.34
N SER A 153 -1.17 10.02 -15.32
CA SER A 153 -0.33 10.46 -14.22
C SER A 153 -1.12 10.56 -12.90
N MET A 154 -2.30 11.16 -12.96
CA MET A 154 -3.16 11.33 -11.78
C MET A 154 -3.69 9.99 -11.27
N ASP A 155 -4.04 9.05 -12.16
CA ASP A 155 -4.41 7.68 -11.77
C ASP A 155 -3.28 6.99 -11.01
N ALA A 156 -2.04 7.11 -11.47
CA ALA A 156 -0.88 6.58 -10.77
C ALA A 156 -0.63 7.29 -9.43
N ALA A 157 -0.89 8.61 -9.36
CA ALA A 157 -0.73 9.44 -8.16
C ALA A 157 -1.68 9.05 -7.02
N GLN A 158 -2.79 8.36 -7.31
CA GLN A 158 -3.73 7.88 -6.29
C GLN A 158 -3.11 6.86 -5.31
N CYS A 159 -1.93 6.30 -5.62
CA CYS A 159 -1.27 5.33 -4.76
C CYS A 159 -0.96 5.93 -3.38
N ILE A 160 -1.57 5.36 -2.33
CA ILE A 160 -1.44 5.78 -0.92
C ILE A 160 -0.33 5.04 -0.15
N GLY A 161 0.45 4.16 -0.80
CA GLY A 161 1.55 3.45 -0.15
C GLY A 161 1.13 2.46 0.94
N CYS A 162 -0.09 1.93 0.90
CA CYS A 162 -0.62 1.08 1.97
C CYS A 162 0.07 -0.28 2.11
N GLY A 163 0.65 -0.83 1.03
CA GLY A 163 1.34 -2.13 1.05
C GLY A 163 0.46 -3.34 0.70
N ALA A 164 -0.84 -3.17 0.46
CA ALA A 164 -1.75 -4.27 0.12
C ALA A 164 -1.30 -5.08 -1.10
N CYS A 165 -0.73 -4.40 -2.10
CA CYS A 165 -0.18 -5.03 -3.31
C CYS A 165 0.97 -6.00 -3.02
N VAL A 166 1.82 -5.71 -2.04
CA VAL A 166 2.90 -6.59 -1.59
C VAL A 166 2.34 -7.75 -0.77
N ALA A 167 1.41 -7.44 0.14
CA ALA A 167 0.79 -8.44 1.02
C ALA A 167 -0.02 -9.49 0.24
N ALA A 168 -0.65 -9.12 -0.87
CA ALA A 168 -1.39 -10.03 -1.73
C ALA A 168 -0.50 -10.82 -2.70
N CYS A 169 0.72 -10.34 -2.96
CA CYS A 169 1.58 -10.95 -3.95
C CYS A 169 2.25 -12.22 -3.39
N PRO A 170 2.14 -13.39 -4.04
CA PRO A 170 2.82 -14.61 -3.60
C PRO A 170 4.34 -14.44 -3.45
N ASN A 171 4.93 -13.54 -4.23
CA ASN A 171 6.36 -13.23 -4.21
C ASN A 171 6.71 -12.01 -3.35
N ALA A 172 5.74 -11.38 -2.69
CA ALA A 172 5.93 -10.11 -1.98
C ALA A 172 6.60 -9.01 -2.86
N ALA A 173 6.23 -8.93 -4.14
CA ALA A 173 6.81 -7.97 -5.09
C ALA A 173 6.22 -6.56 -4.89
N ALA A 174 7.07 -5.53 -4.84
CA ALA A 174 6.64 -4.12 -4.72
C ALA A 174 6.39 -3.43 -6.07
N MET A 175 6.26 -4.21 -7.14
CA MET A 175 6.19 -3.69 -8.51
C MET A 175 5.05 -2.69 -8.72
N LEU A 176 3.85 -2.93 -8.17
CA LEU A 176 2.72 -2.03 -8.36
C LEU A 176 2.94 -0.68 -7.63
N PHE A 177 3.47 -0.71 -6.42
CA PHE A 177 3.83 0.50 -5.68
C PHE A 177 4.89 1.32 -6.40
N THR A 178 6.03 0.68 -6.75
CA THR A 178 7.16 1.33 -7.41
C THR A 178 6.75 1.89 -8.77
N SER A 179 5.99 1.12 -9.55
CA SER A 179 5.52 1.55 -10.87
C SER A 179 4.52 2.71 -10.81
N ALA A 180 3.66 2.75 -9.81
CA ALA A 180 2.75 3.87 -9.61
C ALA A 180 3.53 5.17 -9.33
N LYS A 181 4.53 5.14 -8.44
CA LYS A 181 5.37 6.31 -8.14
C LYS A 181 6.21 6.76 -9.33
N VAL A 182 6.86 5.81 -10.04
CA VAL A 182 7.62 6.10 -11.27
C VAL A 182 6.70 6.68 -12.35
N SER A 183 5.55 6.05 -12.62
CA SER A 183 4.64 6.48 -13.69
C SER A 183 4.04 7.84 -13.41
N HIS A 184 3.59 8.11 -12.18
CA HIS A 184 3.10 9.43 -11.77
C HIS A 184 4.07 10.54 -12.21
N LEU A 185 5.33 10.45 -11.80
CA LEU A 185 6.32 11.49 -12.07
C LEU A 185 6.85 11.47 -13.51
N ASN A 186 6.98 10.31 -14.13
CA ASN A 186 7.51 10.18 -15.49
C ASN A 186 6.51 10.62 -16.58
N TYR A 187 5.22 10.62 -16.31
CA TYR A 187 4.21 11.18 -17.21
C TYR A 187 4.17 12.71 -17.16
N LEU A 188 4.56 13.32 -16.03
CA LEU A 188 4.53 14.76 -15.86
C LEU A 188 5.74 15.44 -16.55
N PRO A 189 5.56 16.61 -17.18
CA PRO A 189 6.68 17.35 -17.77
C PRO A 189 7.71 17.77 -16.71
N GLN A 190 7.28 18.03 -15.47
CA GLN A 190 8.17 18.36 -14.35
C GLN A 190 9.09 17.19 -13.98
N GLY A 191 8.63 15.96 -14.11
CA GLY A 191 9.41 14.76 -13.81
C GLY A 191 10.25 14.23 -14.96
N ALA A 192 10.03 14.72 -16.18
CA ALA A 192 10.68 14.23 -17.40
C ALA A 192 12.21 14.36 -17.40
N PRO A 193 12.84 15.43 -16.88
CA PRO A 193 14.30 15.55 -16.86
C PRO A 193 15.00 14.43 -16.09
N GLU A 194 14.37 13.88 -15.05
CA GLU A 194 14.93 12.89 -14.15
C GLU A 194 14.39 11.47 -14.40
N LYS A 195 13.52 11.29 -15.39
CA LYS A 195 12.76 10.04 -15.58
C LYS A 195 13.62 8.79 -15.68
N ASP A 196 14.73 8.87 -16.40
CA ASP A 196 15.61 7.72 -16.64
C ASP A 196 16.40 7.35 -15.37
N ARG A 197 16.92 8.36 -14.65
CA ARG A 197 17.61 8.16 -13.37
C ARG A 197 16.64 7.66 -12.30
N ARG A 198 15.45 8.23 -12.24
CA ARG A 198 14.39 7.84 -11.28
C ARG A 198 14.05 6.36 -11.41
N VAL A 199 13.72 5.90 -12.62
CA VAL A 199 13.29 4.52 -12.81
C VAL A 199 14.41 3.52 -12.46
N ILE A 200 15.66 3.82 -12.81
CA ILE A 200 16.81 2.99 -12.43
C ILE A 200 16.94 2.95 -10.91
N ALA A 201 17.03 4.10 -10.25
CA ALA A 201 17.27 4.19 -8.82
C ALA A 201 16.17 3.51 -8.00
N MET A 202 14.90 3.72 -8.36
CA MET A 202 13.78 3.13 -7.61
C MET A 202 13.65 1.62 -7.83
N VAL A 203 13.89 1.12 -9.03
CA VAL A 203 13.86 -0.33 -9.32
C VAL A 203 15.03 -1.04 -8.66
N GLU A 204 16.24 -0.49 -8.73
CA GLU A 204 17.41 -1.06 -8.07
C GLU A 204 17.25 -1.06 -6.55
N LYS A 205 16.74 0.04 -5.96
CA LYS A 205 16.44 0.09 -4.52
C LYS A 205 15.38 -0.94 -4.13
N MET A 206 14.32 -1.12 -4.91
CA MET A 206 13.33 -2.17 -4.66
C MET A 206 13.96 -3.56 -4.64
N ASN A 207 14.86 -3.86 -5.58
CA ASN A 207 15.55 -5.16 -5.63
C ASN A 207 16.49 -5.36 -4.43
N GLU A 208 17.19 -4.29 -4.01
CA GLU A 208 18.09 -4.31 -2.84
C GLU A 208 17.35 -4.61 -1.52
N LEU A 209 16.11 -4.14 -1.38
CA LEU A 209 15.32 -4.25 -0.15
C LEU A 209 14.63 -5.62 0.04
N GLY A 210 14.93 -6.59 -0.81
CA GLY A 210 14.44 -7.96 -0.64
C GLY A 210 12.99 -8.19 -1.07
N PHE A 211 12.41 -7.29 -1.85
CA PHE A 211 11.15 -7.57 -2.53
C PHE A 211 11.33 -8.62 -3.61
N GLY A 212 10.38 -9.53 -3.73
CA GLY A 212 10.41 -10.58 -4.74
C GLY A 212 10.13 -10.10 -6.15
N ASN A 213 10.48 -10.93 -7.13
CA ASN A 213 10.26 -10.64 -8.54
C ASN A 213 8.80 -10.82 -8.95
N CYS A 214 8.34 -9.98 -9.86
CA CYS A 214 6.99 -10.07 -10.42
C CYS A 214 6.88 -11.25 -11.40
N THR A 215 5.91 -12.12 -11.16
CA THR A 215 5.53 -13.23 -12.06
C THR A 215 4.15 -13.05 -12.67
N ASN A 216 3.63 -11.80 -12.62
CA ASN A 216 2.42 -11.34 -13.28
C ASN A 216 1.11 -12.05 -12.85
N TYR A 217 0.99 -12.41 -11.57
CA TYR A 217 -0.25 -12.99 -11.03
C TYR A 217 -1.45 -12.03 -11.07
N GLY A 218 -1.20 -10.73 -10.94
CA GLY A 218 -2.26 -9.70 -10.99
C GLY A 218 -2.99 -9.43 -9.67
N GLU A 219 -2.71 -10.17 -8.60
CA GLU A 219 -3.35 -10.01 -7.29
C GLU A 219 -3.20 -8.59 -6.72
N CYS A 220 -2.06 -7.97 -6.99
CA CYS A 220 -1.78 -6.60 -6.56
C CYS A 220 -2.80 -5.56 -7.07
N GLN A 221 -3.27 -5.72 -8.32
CA GLN A 221 -4.33 -4.88 -8.87
C GLN A 221 -5.69 -5.22 -8.23
N GLY A 222 -5.95 -6.51 -7.98
CA GLY A 222 -7.21 -6.98 -7.41
C GLY A 222 -7.51 -6.42 -6.03
N VAL A 223 -6.46 -6.26 -5.20
CA VAL A 223 -6.60 -5.76 -3.82
C VAL A 223 -6.32 -4.27 -3.68
N CYS A 224 -5.91 -3.57 -4.75
CA CYS A 224 -5.56 -2.16 -4.64
C CYS A 224 -6.76 -1.29 -4.27
N PRO A 225 -6.76 -0.59 -3.10
CA PRO A 225 -7.88 0.23 -2.69
C PRO A 225 -8.07 1.47 -3.56
N LYS A 226 -7.06 1.83 -4.36
CA LYS A 226 -7.08 2.96 -5.30
C LYS A 226 -7.20 2.55 -6.77
N GLY A 227 -7.31 1.24 -7.05
CA GLY A 227 -7.52 0.75 -8.41
C GLY A 227 -6.34 0.95 -9.36
N ILE A 228 -5.11 1.04 -8.86
CA ILE A 228 -3.91 1.12 -9.71
C ILE A 228 -3.83 -0.14 -10.58
N THR A 229 -3.58 0.06 -11.87
CA THR A 229 -3.59 -1.02 -12.87
C THR A 229 -2.20 -1.54 -13.20
N LEU A 230 -2.14 -2.76 -13.76
CA LEU A 230 -0.88 -3.41 -14.19
C LEU A 230 -0.20 -2.65 -15.34
N ASP A 231 -0.90 -1.76 -16.04
CA ASP A 231 -0.32 -0.92 -17.10
C ASP A 231 0.83 -0.05 -16.57
N MET A 232 0.77 0.35 -15.30
CA MET A 232 1.86 1.08 -14.66
C MET A 232 3.12 0.23 -14.56
N ILE A 233 2.99 -1.07 -14.29
CA ILE A 233 4.12 -2.01 -14.26
C ILE A 233 4.71 -2.17 -15.67
N ALA A 234 3.86 -2.35 -16.68
CA ALA A 234 4.32 -2.46 -18.06
C ALA A 234 5.08 -1.20 -18.52
N LYS A 235 4.56 -0.02 -18.16
CA LYS A 235 5.24 1.26 -18.43
C LYS A 235 6.60 1.33 -17.72
N MET A 236 6.65 1.04 -16.42
CA MET A 236 7.90 1.08 -15.66
C MET A 236 8.96 0.14 -16.24
N ASN A 237 8.58 -1.09 -16.58
CA ASN A 237 9.50 -2.05 -17.19
C ASN A 237 10.07 -1.55 -18.51
N ARG A 238 9.24 -0.94 -19.37
CA ARG A 238 9.70 -0.31 -20.61
C ARG A 238 10.65 0.86 -20.33
N ASP A 239 10.26 1.77 -19.42
CA ASP A 239 11.09 2.93 -19.07
C ASP A 239 12.44 2.48 -18.49
N TYR A 240 12.47 1.43 -17.65
CA TYR A 240 13.68 0.86 -17.08
C TYR A 240 14.60 0.26 -18.17
N ALA A 241 14.05 -0.53 -19.08
CA ALA A 241 14.83 -1.11 -20.17
C ALA A 241 15.47 -0.03 -21.05
N VAL A 242 14.71 1.02 -21.42
CA VAL A 242 15.22 2.16 -22.19
C VAL A 242 16.31 2.92 -21.42
N ALA A 243 16.09 3.18 -20.13
CA ALA A 243 17.04 3.90 -19.28
C ALA A 243 18.35 3.10 -19.12
N LYS A 244 18.28 1.77 -18.93
CA LYS A 244 19.48 0.90 -18.85
C LYS A 244 20.24 0.86 -20.18
N ALA A 245 19.55 0.83 -21.32
CA ALA A 245 20.20 0.92 -22.62
C ALA A 245 20.96 2.24 -22.82
N LYS A 246 20.34 3.39 -22.42
CA LYS A 246 21.02 4.69 -22.45
C LYS A 246 22.23 4.73 -21.53
N GLN A 247 22.11 4.18 -20.33
CA GLN A 247 23.21 4.08 -19.37
C GLN A 247 24.40 3.29 -19.94
N ALA A 248 24.13 2.18 -20.62
CA ALA A 248 25.17 1.34 -21.24
C ALA A 248 25.97 2.03 -22.33
N VAL A 249 25.37 3.00 -23.06
CA VAL A 249 26.02 3.77 -24.10
C VAL A 249 26.51 5.15 -23.63
N GLY A 250 26.47 5.43 -22.34
CA GLY A 250 26.95 6.70 -21.77
C GLY A 250 26.08 7.92 -22.11
N ALA A 251 24.79 7.70 -22.41
CA ALA A 251 23.81 8.74 -22.75
C ALA A 251 22.93 9.19 -21.58
N LEU A 252 23.34 8.88 -20.34
CA LEU A 252 22.68 9.25 -19.09
C LEU A 252 23.56 10.14 -18.23
#